data_eabcc3627a6bc941a63e12eea2d077d0
#
_entry.id   eabcc3627a6bc941a63e12eea2d077d0
#
_cell.length_a   1.000
_cell.length_b   1.000
_cell.length_c   1.000
_cell.angle_alpha   90.00
_cell.angle_beta   90.00
_cell.angle_gamma   90.00
#
_symmetry.space_group_name_H-M   'P 1'
#
loop_
_entity.id
_entity.type
_entity.pdbx_description
1 polymer ?
#
loop_
_entity_poly.entity_id
_entity_poly.type
_entity_poly.pdbx_seq_one_letter_code
_entity_poly.pdbx_strand_id
1 'polypeptide(L)'
;SEYLTSYTPYQAEVSQGTLHYIFEYQSMMAELTGMEISNASMYDGSTATAEAAMMAVAAGKKARRVLVSATVDPKVLAVVRTYAHFHNFDIALIEAENGATSRDALERGLAEGGVAGVIVQQPNYFGIIEDYDGWADLCHDRKALLIMNSVAADLAVLKTPGEWEADIAVGDAQSLGIPMQFGGPYVGYLCCTEKLLRKMPGRIVGMTRDNRGQRAFVLTLQAREQHIRRQKATSNICSN
;
A
#
# COMPACT_ATOMS: atom_id res chain seq x y z
N SER A 1 23.98 11.42 -12.82
CA SER A 1 24.09 10.40 -11.78
C SER A 1 22.70 9.97 -11.34
N GLU A 2 22.46 8.67 -11.26
CA GLU A 2 21.22 8.02 -10.88
C GLU A 2 20.73 8.41 -9.47
N TYR A 3 21.62 8.88 -8.62
CA TYR A 3 21.28 9.28 -7.24
C TYR A 3 20.99 10.78 -7.07
N LEU A 4 21.00 11.56 -8.13
CA LEU A 4 20.84 13.01 -8.07
C LEU A 4 19.43 13.49 -8.40
N THR A 5 18.53 12.62 -8.80
CA THR A 5 17.16 12.97 -9.16
C THR A 5 16.19 11.85 -8.84
N SER A 6 15.02 12.21 -8.31
CA SER A 6 13.87 11.31 -8.15
C SER A 6 12.82 11.49 -9.26
N TYR A 7 13.13 12.23 -10.33
CA TYR A 7 12.25 12.37 -11.46
C TYR A 7 11.97 11.03 -12.14
N THR A 8 10.73 10.80 -12.55
CA THR A 8 10.33 9.53 -13.16
C THR A 8 11.15 9.22 -14.41
N PRO A 9 11.82 8.06 -14.49
CA PRO A 9 12.72 7.68 -15.57
C PRO A 9 11.97 7.13 -16.78
N TYR A 10 11.32 8.00 -17.55
CA TYR A 10 10.54 7.59 -18.73
C TYR A 10 11.37 7.03 -19.87
N GLN A 11 12.63 7.45 -20.01
CA GLN A 11 13.54 6.99 -21.05
C GLN A 11 14.48 5.92 -20.49
N ALA A 12 14.11 4.65 -20.63
CA ALA A 12 14.87 3.54 -20.08
C ALA A 12 16.31 3.50 -20.58
N GLU A 13 16.56 3.90 -21.83
CA GLU A 13 17.89 3.89 -22.47
C GLU A 13 18.90 4.81 -21.80
N VAL A 14 18.46 5.86 -21.09
CA VAL A 14 19.34 6.80 -20.37
C VAL A 14 19.19 6.76 -18.86
N SER A 15 18.22 6.03 -18.34
CA SER A 15 17.82 6.01 -16.93
C SER A 15 18.05 4.65 -16.25
N GLN A 16 18.96 3.83 -16.77
CA GLN A 16 19.17 2.48 -16.26
C GLN A 16 19.57 2.46 -14.77
N GLY A 17 20.41 3.40 -14.33
CA GLY A 17 20.79 3.50 -12.91
C GLY A 17 19.58 3.83 -12.02
N THR A 18 18.76 4.82 -12.40
CA THR A 18 17.53 5.18 -11.67
C THR A 18 16.55 4.02 -11.62
N LEU A 19 16.30 3.35 -12.74
CA LEU A 19 15.43 2.17 -12.80
C LEU A 19 15.98 1.01 -11.95
N HIS A 20 17.30 0.83 -11.91
CA HIS A 20 17.93 -0.21 -11.12
C HIS A 20 17.71 0.00 -9.62
N TYR A 21 17.99 1.19 -9.09
CA TYR A 21 17.79 1.41 -7.66
C TYR A 21 16.30 1.39 -7.25
N ILE A 22 15.38 1.80 -8.15
CA ILE A 22 13.94 1.62 -7.91
C ILE A 22 13.58 0.12 -7.83
N PHE A 23 14.13 -0.68 -8.72
CA PHE A 23 13.95 -2.14 -8.68
C PHE A 23 14.51 -2.75 -7.37
N GLU A 24 15.66 -2.29 -6.92
CA GLU A 24 16.23 -2.71 -5.63
C GLU A 24 15.31 -2.30 -4.46
N TYR A 25 14.81 -1.05 -4.44
CA TYR A 25 13.83 -0.60 -3.46
C TYR A 25 12.60 -1.50 -3.44
N GLN A 26 12.01 -1.79 -4.59
CA GLN A 26 10.85 -2.68 -4.70
C GLN A 26 11.14 -4.06 -4.11
N SER A 27 12.31 -4.62 -4.39
CA SER A 27 12.73 -5.93 -3.90
C SER A 27 12.90 -5.93 -2.38
N MET A 28 13.56 -4.89 -1.84
CA MET A 28 13.77 -4.74 -0.39
C MET A 28 12.44 -4.54 0.35
N MET A 29 11.52 -3.75 -0.21
CA MET A 29 10.21 -3.53 0.43
C MET A 29 9.33 -4.78 0.38
N ALA A 30 9.36 -5.53 -0.72
CA ALA A 30 8.65 -6.82 -0.81
C ALA A 30 9.18 -7.81 0.25
N GLU A 31 10.50 -7.92 0.38
CA GLU A 31 11.13 -8.79 1.39
C GLU A 31 10.79 -8.34 2.82
N LEU A 32 10.94 -7.06 3.13
CA LEU A 32 10.68 -6.50 4.46
C LEU A 32 9.23 -6.68 4.91
N THR A 33 8.29 -6.55 3.98
CA THR A 33 6.85 -6.67 4.27
C THR A 33 6.34 -8.11 4.21
N GLY A 34 7.15 -9.05 3.68
CA GLY A 34 6.73 -10.41 3.38
C GLY A 34 5.71 -10.50 2.25
N MET A 35 5.60 -9.44 1.42
CA MET A 35 4.65 -9.37 0.30
C MET A 35 5.32 -9.76 -1.02
N GLU A 36 4.50 -10.11 -2.03
CA GLU A 36 5.03 -10.57 -3.31
C GLU A 36 5.52 -9.44 -4.22
N ILE A 37 4.89 -8.28 -4.16
CA ILE A 37 5.14 -7.16 -5.08
C ILE A 37 5.12 -5.83 -4.35
N SER A 38 6.08 -4.95 -4.69
CA SER A 38 6.09 -3.54 -4.30
C SER A 38 6.07 -2.62 -5.52
N ASN A 39 5.46 -1.45 -5.41
CA ASN A 39 5.62 -0.37 -6.37
C ASN A 39 6.89 0.46 -6.11
N ALA A 40 7.16 1.44 -6.95
CA ALA A 40 8.35 2.28 -6.86
C ALA A 40 8.39 3.16 -5.60
N SER A 41 7.29 3.68 -5.13
CA SER A 41 7.01 4.31 -3.82
C SER A 41 5.65 5.02 -3.83
N MET A 42 5.29 5.56 -2.66
CA MET A 42 4.14 6.42 -2.44
C MET A 42 4.63 7.74 -1.81
N TYR A 43 3.78 8.77 -1.76
CA TYR A 43 4.18 10.05 -1.17
C TYR A 43 4.44 9.96 0.34
N ASP A 44 3.54 9.30 1.05
CA ASP A 44 3.60 9.06 2.49
C ASP A 44 2.69 7.89 2.88
N GLY A 45 2.74 7.46 4.13
CA GLY A 45 1.93 6.34 4.63
C GLY A 45 0.43 6.62 4.62
N SER A 46 0.00 7.87 4.82
CA SER A 46 -1.42 8.22 4.85
C SER A 46 -2.05 8.13 3.44
N THR A 47 -1.38 8.69 2.43
CA THR A 47 -1.83 8.59 1.04
C THR A 47 -1.69 7.16 0.51
N ALA A 48 -0.66 6.41 0.92
CA ALA A 48 -0.53 4.99 0.61
C ALA A 48 -1.73 4.18 1.15
N THR A 49 -2.17 4.47 2.38
CA THR A 49 -3.35 3.82 2.98
C THR A 49 -4.64 4.17 2.23
N ALA A 50 -4.80 5.43 1.82
CA ALA A 50 -5.96 5.85 1.02
C ALA A 50 -5.98 5.19 -0.36
N GLU A 51 -4.83 5.10 -1.03
CA GLU A 51 -4.70 4.39 -2.32
C GLU A 51 -4.97 2.88 -2.16
N ALA A 52 -4.56 2.26 -1.06
CA ALA A 52 -4.88 0.87 -0.76
C ALA A 52 -6.39 0.65 -0.58
N ALA A 53 -7.10 1.58 0.08
CA ALA A 53 -8.55 1.55 0.18
C ALA A 53 -9.22 1.62 -1.21
N MET A 54 -8.78 2.54 -2.07
CA MET A 54 -9.26 2.65 -3.45
C MET A 54 -8.96 1.38 -4.26
N MET A 55 -7.77 0.81 -4.07
CA MET A 55 -7.36 -0.44 -4.71
C MET A 55 -8.27 -1.60 -4.31
N ALA A 56 -8.63 -1.72 -3.02
CA ALA A 56 -9.57 -2.71 -2.53
C ALA A 56 -10.96 -2.53 -3.14
N VAL A 57 -11.47 -1.29 -3.18
CA VAL A 57 -12.76 -0.97 -3.83
C VAL A 57 -12.73 -1.32 -5.33
N ALA A 58 -11.63 -1.03 -6.03
CA ALA A 58 -11.46 -1.38 -7.44
C ALA A 58 -11.37 -2.89 -7.69
N ALA A 59 -10.91 -3.67 -6.71
CA ALA A 59 -10.88 -5.14 -6.75
C ALA A 59 -12.26 -5.76 -6.39
N GLY A 60 -13.01 -5.12 -5.52
CA GLY A 60 -14.23 -5.63 -4.88
C GLY A 60 -15.48 -5.64 -5.76
N LYS A 61 -15.38 -5.43 -7.08
CA LYS A 61 -16.50 -5.40 -8.05
C LYS A 61 -17.61 -4.41 -7.65
N LYS A 62 -18.54 -4.84 -6.77
CA LYS A 62 -19.70 -4.04 -6.31
C LYS A 62 -19.54 -3.54 -4.86
N ALA A 63 -18.54 -4.02 -4.13
CA ALA A 63 -18.28 -3.59 -2.76
C ALA A 63 -17.76 -2.15 -2.75
N ARG A 64 -18.35 -1.31 -1.93
CA ARG A 64 -18.05 0.13 -1.85
C ARG A 64 -17.82 0.60 -0.41
N ARG A 65 -17.67 -0.32 0.52
CA ARG A 65 -17.46 -0.02 1.92
C ARG A 65 -16.07 -0.50 2.35
N VAL A 66 -15.36 0.30 3.10
CA VAL A 66 -14.09 -0.07 3.73
C VAL A 66 -14.25 0.06 5.25
N LEU A 67 -13.93 -0.99 5.96
CA LEU A 67 -13.89 -0.97 7.42
C LEU A 67 -12.50 -0.51 7.86
N VAL A 68 -12.44 0.41 8.81
CA VAL A 68 -11.18 0.93 9.34
C VAL A 68 -11.20 0.78 10.85
N SER A 69 -10.16 0.19 11.42
CA SER A 69 -10.05 0.11 12.87
C SER A 69 -10.02 1.50 13.51
N ALA A 70 -10.74 1.67 14.61
CA ALA A 70 -10.69 2.89 15.41
C ALA A 70 -9.32 3.12 16.09
N THR A 71 -8.42 2.12 16.02
CA THR A 71 -7.05 2.21 16.53
C THR A 71 -6.02 2.66 15.49
N VAL A 72 -6.45 2.93 14.25
CA VAL A 72 -5.62 3.56 13.21
C VAL A 72 -5.36 5.03 13.55
N ASP A 73 -4.18 5.54 13.21
CA ASP A 73 -3.84 6.96 13.40
C ASP A 73 -4.97 7.86 12.85
N PRO A 74 -5.51 8.77 13.67
CA PRO A 74 -6.58 9.69 13.25
C PRO A 74 -6.23 10.54 12.02
N LYS A 75 -4.96 10.85 11.80
CA LYS A 75 -4.50 11.58 10.60
C LYS A 75 -4.62 10.72 9.36
N VAL A 76 -4.20 9.45 9.43
CA VAL A 76 -4.38 8.48 8.35
C VAL A 76 -5.86 8.34 8.03
N LEU A 77 -6.70 8.14 9.05
CA LEU A 77 -8.15 8.04 8.88
C LEU A 77 -8.76 9.29 8.22
N ALA A 78 -8.30 10.50 8.58
CA ALA A 78 -8.77 11.74 7.97
C ALA A 78 -8.45 11.80 6.46
N VAL A 79 -7.25 11.38 6.06
CA VAL A 79 -6.85 11.30 4.65
C VAL A 79 -7.70 10.26 3.92
N VAL A 80 -7.85 9.06 4.46
CA VAL A 80 -8.68 7.99 3.88
C VAL A 80 -10.13 8.46 3.68
N ARG A 81 -10.72 9.17 4.64
CA ARG A 81 -12.07 9.75 4.53
C ARG A 81 -12.17 10.80 3.42
N THR A 82 -11.15 11.63 3.25
CA THR A 82 -11.10 12.61 2.15
C THR A 82 -11.14 11.91 0.80
N TYR A 83 -10.32 10.88 0.60
CA TYR A 83 -10.32 10.10 -0.62
C TYR A 83 -11.65 9.36 -0.83
N ALA A 84 -12.21 8.77 0.22
CA ALA A 84 -13.50 8.08 0.16
C ALA A 84 -14.63 9.00 -0.33
N HIS A 85 -14.68 10.23 0.16
CA HIS A 85 -15.66 11.23 -0.25
C HIS A 85 -15.60 11.51 -1.76
N PHE A 86 -14.40 11.73 -2.31
CA PHE A 86 -14.25 12.07 -3.74
C PHE A 86 -14.33 10.85 -4.67
N HIS A 87 -14.10 9.64 -4.16
CA HIS A 87 -14.15 8.39 -4.92
C HIS A 87 -15.43 7.56 -4.69
N ASN A 88 -16.42 8.12 -3.96
CA ASN A 88 -17.75 7.54 -3.73
C ASN A 88 -17.69 6.12 -3.16
N PHE A 89 -16.99 5.95 -2.03
CA PHE A 89 -17.06 4.75 -1.21
C PHE A 89 -17.19 5.12 0.28
N ASP A 90 -17.77 4.22 1.06
CA ASP A 90 -18.10 4.46 2.46
C ASP A 90 -17.00 3.96 3.39
N ILE A 91 -16.76 4.71 4.48
CA ILE A 91 -15.90 4.31 5.58
C ILE A 91 -16.76 4.03 6.81
N ALA A 92 -16.62 2.84 7.39
CA ALA A 92 -17.17 2.50 8.69
C ALA A 92 -16.04 2.12 9.66
N LEU A 93 -16.20 2.51 10.93
CA LEU A 93 -15.23 2.19 11.95
C LEU A 93 -15.51 0.82 12.56
N ILE A 94 -14.44 0.08 12.83
CA ILE A 94 -14.43 -1.08 13.71
C ILE A 94 -14.12 -0.55 15.10
N GLU A 95 -15.02 -0.77 16.04
CA GLU A 95 -14.86 -0.33 17.44
C GLU A 95 -13.60 -0.91 18.07
N ALA A 96 -13.02 -0.15 19.02
CA ALA A 96 -11.90 -0.60 19.83
C ALA A 96 -12.38 -1.00 21.22
N GLU A 97 -11.79 -2.04 21.78
CA GLU A 97 -11.97 -2.50 23.15
C GLU A 97 -10.62 -2.56 23.85
N ASN A 98 -10.50 -1.93 25.01
CA ASN A 98 -9.25 -1.88 25.78
C ASN A 98 -8.03 -1.38 24.97
N GLY A 99 -8.26 -0.48 24.01
CA GLY A 99 -7.21 0.09 23.14
C GLY A 99 -6.81 -0.79 21.96
N ALA A 100 -7.42 -1.95 21.78
CA ALA A 100 -7.21 -2.85 20.64
C ALA A 100 -8.46 -2.95 19.77
N THR A 101 -8.32 -3.36 18.52
CA THR A 101 -9.43 -3.52 17.57
C THR A 101 -10.32 -4.69 17.99
N SER A 102 -11.62 -4.46 18.15
CA SER A 102 -12.56 -5.52 18.53
C SER A 102 -12.81 -6.50 17.37
N ARG A 103 -12.48 -7.79 17.59
CA ARG A 103 -12.75 -8.86 16.64
C ARG A 103 -14.26 -9.04 16.40
N ASP A 104 -15.07 -8.98 17.47
CA ASP A 104 -16.53 -9.10 17.37
C ASP A 104 -17.12 -7.95 16.54
N ALA A 105 -16.59 -6.73 16.68
CA ALA A 105 -17.01 -5.59 15.86
C ALA A 105 -16.62 -5.76 14.38
N LEU A 106 -15.46 -6.34 14.09
CA LEU A 106 -15.07 -6.71 12.72
C LEU A 106 -16.06 -7.71 12.13
N GLU A 107 -16.36 -8.80 12.85
CA GLU A 107 -17.25 -9.85 12.37
C GLU A 107 -18.66 -9.30 12.08
N ARG A 108 -19.19 -8.43 12.97
CA ARG A 108 -20.47 -7.72 12.73
C ARG A 108 -20.39 -6.85 11.47
N GLY A 109 -19.34 -6.04 11.31
CA GLY A 109 -19.18 -5.17 10.16
C GLY A 109 -19.07 -5.93 8.83
N LEU A 110 -18.38 -7.06 8.83
CA LEU A 110 -18.26 -7.94 7.66
C LEU A 110 -19.61 -8.64 7.36
N ALA A 111 -20.41 -9.01 8.37
CA ALA A 111 -21.70 -9.64 8.21
C ALA A 111 -22.74 -8.73 7.52
N GLU A 112 -22.62 -7.42 7.66
CA GLU A 112 -23.47 -6.45 6.95
C GLU A 112 -23.27 -6.48 5.41
N GLY A 113 -22.13 -6.97 4.95
CA GLY A 113 -21.81 -7.14 3.54
C GLY A 113 -21.34 -5.86 2.84
N GLY A 114 -21.02 -5.99 1.55
CA GLY A 114 -20.57 -4.87 0.72
C GLY A 114 -19.17 -4.32 1.07
N VAL A 115 -18.42 -5.03 1.90
CA VAL A 115 -17.08 -4.65 2.35
C VAL A 115 -16.04 -5.03 1.29
N ALA A 116 -15.27 -4.04 0.83
CA ALA A 116 -14.18 -4.23 -0.12
C ALA A 116 -12.84 -4.50 0.58
N GLY A 117 -12.61 -3.90 1.75
CA GLY A 117 -11.39 -4.06 2.50
C GLY A 117 -11.53 -3.67 3.95
N VAL A 118 -10.60 -4.16 4.75
CA VAL A 118 -10.45 -3.89 6.19
C VAL A 118 -9.07 -3.31 6.42
N ILE A 119 -8.98 -2.17 7.08
CA ILE A 119 -7.71 -1.49 7.38
C ILE A 119 -7.44 -1.60 8.88
N VAL A 120 -6.27 -2.14 9.21
CA VAL A 120 -5.70 -2.20 10.55
C VAL A 120 -4.32 -1.56 10.58
N GLN A 121 -3.82 -1.24 11.77
CA GLN A 121 -2.48 -0.65 11.95
C GLN A 121 -1.68 -1.42 12.99
N GLN A 122 -0.41 -1.67 12.69
CA GLN A 122 0.51 -2.42 13.57
C GLN A 122 1.89 -1.74 13.67
N PRO A 123 2.39 -1.32 14.84
CA PRO A 123 1.59 -1.14 16.07
C PRO A 123 0.43 -0.16 15.87
N ASN A 124 -0.62 -0.28 16.68
CA ASN A 124 -1.74 0.63 16.54
C ASN A 124 -1.40 2.04 17.08
N TYR A 125 -2.32 3.01 16.93
CA TYR A 125 -2.10 4.40 17.35
C TYR A 125 -1.74 4.55 18.83
N PHE A 126 -2.17 3.63 19.69
CA PHE A 126 -1.87 3.64 21.13
C PHE A 126 -0.56 2.91 21.46
N GLY A 127 0.18 2.42 20.46
CA GLY A 127 1.42 1.66 20.64
C GLY A 127 1.20 0.20 21.04
N ILE A 128 0.00 -0.33 20.92
CA ILE A 128 -0.30 -1.72 21.21
C ILE A 128 0.04 -2.58 19.99
N ILE A 129 0.73 -3.68 20.22
CA ILE A 129 0.95 -4.73 19.25
C ILE A 129 -0.25 -5.68 19.35
N GLU A 130 -1.12 -5.64 18.31
CA GLU A 130 -2.33 -6.44 18.28
C GLU A 130 -2.07 -7.82 17.65
N ASP A 131 -2.90 -8.79 17.99
CA ASP A 131 -2.90 -10.13 17.37
C ASP A 131 -3.98 -10.17 16.29
N TYR A 132 -3.53 -10.35 15.03
CA TYR A 132 -4.41 -10.44 13.87
C TYR A 132 -4.53 -11.86 13.32
N ASP A 133 -4.27 -12.90 14.13
CA ASP A 133 -4.38 -14.28 13.69
C ASP A 133 -5.81 -14.64 13.24
N GLY A 134 -5.92 -15.21 12.03
CA GLY A 134 -7.21 -15.54 11.39
C GLY A 134 -8.04 -14.35 10.88
N TRP A 135 -7.51 -13.11 10.92
CA TRP A 135 -8.24 -11.95 10.39
C TRP A 135 -8.31 -11.95 8.87
N ALA A 136 -7.28 -12.44 8.21
CA ALA A 136 -7.27 -12.61 6.76
C ALA A 136 -8.39 -13.56 6.33
N ASP A 137 -8.55 -14.69 6.99
CA ASP A 137 -9.62 -15.66 6.71
C ASP A 137 -11.02 -15.02 6.87
N LEU A 138 -11.25 -14.29 7.97
CA LEU A 138 -12.52 -13.59 8.19
C LEU A 138 -12.84 -12.61 7.05
N CYS A 139 -11.83 -11.89 6.56
CA CYS A 139 -11.97 -10.98 5.44
C CYS A 139 -12.24 -11.74 4.12
N HIS A 140 -11.43 -12.76 3.83
CA HIS A 140 -11.51 -13.52 2.59
C HIS A 140 -12.83 -14.29 2.44
N ASP A 141 -13.36 -14.85 3.52
CA ASP A 141 -14.68 -15.51 3.56
C ASP A 141 -15.81 -14.56 3.11
N ARG A 142 -15.61 -13.27 3.33
CA ARG A 142 -16.56 -12.21 2.91
C ARG A 142 -16.11 -11.47 1.65
N LYS A 143 -15.04 -11.94 0.98
CA LYS A 143 -14.46 -11.35 -0.23
C LYS A 143 -13.96 -9.92 -0.02
N ALA A 144 -13.58 -9.57 1.19
CA ALA A 144 -12.90 -8.34 1.55
C ALA A 144 -11.39 -8.59 1.58
N LEU A 145 -10.60 -7.55 1.35
CA LEU A 145 -9.14 -7.58 1.46
C LEU A 145 -8.70 -7.12 2.85
N LEU A 146 -7.65 -7.75 3.39
CA LEU A 146 -6.98 -7.25 4.59
C LEU A 146 -5.86 -6.29 4.19
N ILE A 147 -5.90 -5.07 4.71
CA ILE A 147 -4.93 -3.99 4.47
C ILE A 147 -4.25 -3.68 5.81
N MET A 148 -2.94 -3.81 5.86
CA MET A 148 -2.15 -3.53 7.05
C MET A 148 -1.28 -2.30 6.87
N ASN A 149 -1.45 -1.32 7.76
CA ASN A 149 -0.62 -0.12 7.83
C ASN A 149 0.45 -0.31 8.91
N SER A 150 1.72 -0.06 8.56
CA SER A 150 2.84 -0.16 9.51
C SER A 150 3.95 0.82 9.13
N VAL A 151 4.71 1.30 10.11
CA VAL A 151 5.97 1.98 9.82
C VAL A 151 6.99 0.93 9.38
N ALA A 152 7.69 1.18 8.28
CA ALA A 152 8.57 0.18 7.67
C ALA A 152 9.66 -0.34 8.63
N ALA A 153 10.25 0.54 9.46
CA ALA A 153 11.27 0.16 10.43
C ALA A 153 10.77 -0.84 11.48
N ASP A 154 9.49 -0.81 11.84
CA ASP A 154 8.91 -1.68 12.87
C ASP A 154 8.86 -3.15 12.37
N LEU A 155 8.77 -3.34 11.06
CA LEU A 155 8.73 -4.67 10.42
C LEU A 155 10.04 -5.46 10.56
N ALA A 156 11.13 -4.80 10.97
CA ALA A 156 12.37 -5.50 11.29
C ALA A 156 12.29 -6.36 12.56
N VAL A 157 11.28 -6.14 13.41
CA VAL A 157 11.12 -6.83 14.70
C VAL A 157 9.70 -7.36 14.94
N LEU A 158 8.72 -6.93 14.18
CA LEU A 158 7.34 -7.38 14.28
C LEU A 158 7.01 -8.40 13.20
N LYS A 159 6.00 -9.22 13.45
CA LYS A 159 5.41 -10.09 12.44
C LYS A 159 4.93 -9.24 11.26
N THR A 160 5.38 -9.59 10.08
CA THR A 160 5.16 -8.80 8.85
C THR A 160 3.71 -8.92 8.34
N PRO A 161 3.25 -7.96 7.52
CA PRO A 161 1.94 -8.07 6.86
C PRO A 161 1.76 -9.37 6.07
N GLY A 162 2.81 -9.84 5.37
CA GLY A 162 2.77 -11.12 4.65
C GLY A 162 2.59 -12.32 5.57
N GLU A 163 3.22 -12.33 6.74
CA GLU A 163 3.03 -13.39 7.76
C GLU A 163 1.64 -13.34 8.41
N TRP A 164 0.96 -12.18 8.41
CA TRP A 164 -0.44 -12.03 8.78
C TRP A 164 -1.41 -12.34 7.63
N GLU A 165 -0.90 -12.78 6.48
CA GLU A 165 -1.67 -13.09 5.27
C GLU A 165 -2.46 -11.88 4.73
N ALA A 166 -1.96 -10.66 4.98
CA ALA A 166 -2.55 -9.45 4.43
C ALA A 166 -2.47 -9.42 2.90
N ASP A 167 -3.47 -8.85 2.25
CA ASP A 167 -3.49 -8.67 0.79
C ASP A 167 -2.69 -7.45 0.34
N ILE A 168 -2.67 -6.41 1.18
CA ILE A 168 -1.99 -5.13 0.92
C ILE A 168 -1.27 -4.66 2.18
N ALA A 169 0.00 -4.33 2.04
CA ALA A 169 0.81 -3.70 3.07
C ALA A 169 1.13 -2.26 2.65
N VAL A 170 0.90 -1.32 3.54
CA VAL A 170 1.14 0.12 3.32
C VAL A 170 1.75 0.75 4.55
N GLY A 171 2.34 1.90 4.38
CA GLY A 171 2.80 2.69 5.51
C GLY A 171 3.88 3.68 5.14
N ASP A 172 4.52 4.22 6.17
CA ASP A 172 5.58 5.19 6.05
C ASP A 172 6.95 4.52 6.14
N ALA A 173 7.86 4.92 5.25
CA ALA A 173 9.24 4.41 5.20
C ALA A 173 10.29 5.53 5.42
N GLN A 174 9.88 6.73 5.83
CA GLN A 174 10.80 7.85 6.09
C GLN A 174 11.93 7.47 7.05
N SER A 175 11.63 6.65 8.06
CA SER A 175 12.61 6.20 9.06
C SER A 175 13.76 5.36 8.49
N LEU A 176 13.66 4.86 7.27
CA LEU A 176 14.72 4.07 6.62
C LEU A 176 15.84 4.91 5.99
N GLY A 177 15.93 6.20 6.28
CA GLY A 177 17.07 7.00 5.86
C GLY A 177 16.78 8.46 5.49
N ILE A 178 15.55 8.92 5.62
CA ILE A 178 15.19 10.31 5.32
C ILE A 178 15.13 11.12 6.63
N PRO A 179 16.03 12.11 6.82
CA PRO A 179 16.05 12.90 8.05
C PRO A 179 14.83 13.82 8.16
N MET A 180 14.37 14.05 9.39
CA MET A 180 13.23 14.94 9.70
C MET A 180 13.60 16.44 9.68
N GLN A 181 14.38 16.88 8.72
CA GLN A 181 14.71 18.30 8.56
C GLN A 181 13.54 19.08 7.96
N PHE A 182 13.20 20.23 8.51
CA PHE A 182 12.07 21.06 8.08
C PHE A 182 10.72 20.33 7.97
N GLY A 183 10.47 19.35 8.84
CA GLY A 183 9.33 18.44 8.73
C GLY A 183 9.58 17.21 7.86
N GLY A 184 10.73 17.17 7.18
CA GLY A 184 11.22 16.07 6.34
C GLY A 184 10.48 15.93 5.00
N PRO A 185 11.14 15.46 3.96
CA PRO A 185 10.44 14.75 2.91
C PRO A 185 9.96 13.41 3.46
N TYR A 186 8.86 12.90 2.93
CA TYR A 186 8.31 11.58 3.27
C TYR A 186 8.60 10.56 2.17
N VAL A 187 8.47 9.30 2.51
CA VAL A 187 8.29 8.22 1.53
C VAL A 187 7.28 7.24 2.09
N GLY A 188 6.25 6.95 1.31
CA GLY A 188 5.32 5.88 1.61
C GLY A 188 5.68 4.62 0.83
N TYR A 189 5.22 3.47 1.30
CA TYR A 189 5.31 2.22 0.55
C TYR A 189 3.93 1.61 0.34
N LEU A 190 3.81 0.82 -0.72
CA LEU A 190 2.65 -0.02 -1.00
C LEU A 190 3.13 -1.32 -1.63
N CYS A 191 2.84 -2.42 -0.94
CA CYS A 191 3.11 -3.77 -1.40
C CYS A 191 1.81 -4.57 -1.43
N CYS A 192 1.72 -5.58 -2.28
CA CYS A 192 0.53 -6.42 -2.37
C CYS A 192 0.84 -7.83 -2.86
N THR A 193 -0.18 -8.68 -2.79
CA THR A 193 -0.14 -9.99 -3.45
C THR A 193 -0.19 -9.86 -4.98
N GLU A 194 0.36 -10.82 -5.71
CA GLU A 194 0.42 -10.81 -7.18
C GLU A 194 -0.97 -10.66 -7.83
N LYS A 195 -2.00 -11.20 -7.20
CA LYS A 195 -3.41 -11.10 -7.68
C LYS A 195 -3.86 -9.65 -7.87
N LEU A 196 -3.28 -8.72 -7.12
CA LEU A 196 -3.63 -7.31 -7.11
C LEU A 196 -2.72 -6.43 -7.99
N LEU A 197 -1.66 -6.96 -8.56
CA LEU A 197 -0.66 -6.25 -9.36
C LEU A 197 -1.26 -5.25 -10.36
N ARG A 198 -2.31 -5.67 -11.09
CA ARG A 198 -2.95 -4.81 -12.10
C ARG A 198 -3.82 -3.68 -11.52
N LYS A 199 -4.04 -3.70 -10.21
CA LYS A 199 -4.80 -2.68 -9.47
C LYS A 199 -3.89 -1.76 -8.66
N MET A 200 -2.62 -2.13 -8.52
CA MET A 200 -1.63 -1.38 -7.75
C MET A 200 -1.41 0.01 -8.36
N PRO A 201 -1.46 1.10 -7.56
CA PRO A 201 -1.08 2.43 -7.98
C PRO A 201 0.43 2.58 -8.14
N GLY A 202 0.86 3.69 -8.72
CA GLY A 202 2.28 4.03 -8.85
C GLY A 202 3.01 3.26 -9.96
N ARG A 203 4.28 3.57 -10.10
CA ARG A 203 5.18 2.96 -11.09
C ARG A 203 5.66 1.59 -10.62
N ILE A 204 5.96 0.72 -11.57
CA ILE A 204 6.59 -0.58 -11.30
C ILE A 204 7.71 -0.75 -12.32
N VAL A 205 8.91 -1.00 -11.81
CA VAL A 205 10.08 -1.32 -12.62
C VAL A 205 10.24 -2.84 -12.68
N GLY A 206 10.48 -3.32 -13.89
CA GLY A 206 10.78 -4.73 -14.14
C GLY A 206 12.21 -4.91 -14.65
N MET A 207 12.79 -6.06 -14.37
CA MET A 207 14.07 -6.47 -14.92
C MET A 207 13.86 -7.21 -16.26
N THR A 208 14.70 -6.92 -17.24
CA THR A 208 14.66 -7.53 -18.57
C THR A 208 16.08 -7.72 -19.11
N ARG A 209 16.21 -8.07 -20.38
CA ARG A 209 17.48 -8.08 -21.10
C ARG A 209 17.38 -7.18 -22.31
N ASP A 210 18.47 -6.49 -22.62
CA ASP A 210 18.60 -5.67 -23.82
C ASP A 210 18.84 -6.53 -25.09
N ASN A 211 18.98 -5.89 -26.24
CA ASN A 211 19.24 -6.56 -27.52
C ASN A 211 20.63 -7.24 -27.60
N ARG A 212 21.51 -6.99 -26.63
CA ARG A 212 22.83 -7.63 -26.46
C ARG A 212 22.80 -8.74 -25.40
N GLY A 213 21.63 -9.04 -24.82
CA GLY A 213 21.46 -10.00 -23.76
C GLY A 213 21.91 -9.53 -22.37
N GLN A 214 22.27 -8.24 -22.21
CA GLN A 214 22.68 -7.68 -20.93
C GLN A 214 21.46 -7.36 -20.08
N ARG A 215 21.62 -7.45 -18.75
CA ARG A 215 20.57 -7.08 -17.79
C ARG A 215 20.19 -5.61 -17.96
N ALA A 216 18.90 -5.34 -18.04
CA ALA A 216 18.35 -4.02 -18.20
C ALA A 216 17.05 -3.88 -17.39
N PHE A 217 16.62 -2.64 -17.14
CA PHE A 217 15.42 -2.31 -16.37
C PHE A 217 14.50 -1.43 -17.20
N VAL A 218 13.18 -1.60 -17.01
CA VAL A 218 12.15 -0.88 -17.75
C VAL A 218 10.94 -0.57 -16.84
N LEU A 219 10.21 0.48 -17.16
CA LEU A 219 8.88 0.69 -16.59
C LEU A 219 7.92 -0.35 -17.17
N THR A 220 7.16 -1.01 -16.29
CA THR A 220 6.22 -2.06 -16.67
C THR A 220 4.77 -1.62 -16.48
N LEU A 221 3.84 -2.35 -17.10
CA LEU A 221 2.39 -2.16 -16.92
C LEU A 221 1.91 -0.70 -17.16
N GLN A 222 2.58 0.04 -18.02
CA GLN A 222 2.26 1.44 -18.34
C GLN A 222 0.82 1.65 -18.84
N ALA A 223 0.16 0.60 -19.31
CA ALA A 223 -1.25 0.65 -19.69
C ALA A 223 -2.20 1.04 -18.54
N ARG A 224 -1.75 1.03 -17.27
CA ARG A 224 -2.50 1.50 -16.11
C ARG A 224 -2.41 3.01 -15.92
N GLU A 225 -1.47 3.67 -16.59
CA GLU A 225 -1.07 5.04 -16.34
C GLU A 225 -1.98 6.07 -17.01
N GLN A 226 -1.96 7.30 -16.48
CA GLN A 226 -2.84 8.39 -16.90
C GLN A 226 -2.67 8.76 -18.36
N HIS A 227 -1.43 8.76 -18.89
CA HIS A 227 -1.16 9.13 -20.29
C HIS A 227 -1.78 8.17 -21.31
N ILE A 228 -2.13 6.94 -20.87
CA ILE A 228 -2.82 5.94 -21.71
C ILE A 228 -4.30 5.86 -21.36
N ARG A 229 -4.63 5.70 -20.08
CA ARG A 229 -6.01 5.47 -19.59
C ARG A 229 -6.78 6.73 -19.26
N ARG A 230 -6.12 7.89 -19.19
CA ARG A 230 -6.72 9.18 -18.85
C ARG A 230 -7.50 9.07 -17.52
N GLN A 231 -8.80 9.39 -17.54
CA GLN A 231 -9.68 9.30 -16.34
C GLN A 231 -9.87 7.89 -15.79
N LYS A 232 -9.55 6.85 -16.58
CA LYS A 232 -9.64 5.44 -16.17
C LYS A 232 -8.31 4.89 -15.65
N ALA A 233 -7.33 5.74 -15.43
CA ALA A 233 -6.06 5.33 -14.84
C ALA A 233 -6.28 4.74 -13.44
N THR A 234 -5.39 3.83 -13.03
CA THR A 234 -5.45 3.23 -11.71
C THR A 234 -5.22 4.27 -10.63
N SER A 235 -4.24 5.16 -10.87
CA SER A 235 -3.91 6.29 -10.01
C SER A 235 -3.04 7.28 -10.78
N ASN A 236 -2.95 8.50 -10.27
CA ASN A 236 -2.10 9.58 -10.82
C ASN A 236 -0.85 9.80 -9.97
N ILE A 237 -0.53 8.89 -9.08
CA ILE A 237 0.63 9.00 -8.19
C ILE A 237 1.92 8.72 -8.94
N CYS A 238 2.94 9.54 -8.68
CA CYS A 238 4.32 9.30 -9.09
C CYS A 238 5.14 8.74 -7.93
N SER A 239 6.30 8.16 -8.24
CA SER A 239 7.29 7.78 -7.24
C SER A 239 7.84 9.02 -6.50
N ASN A 240 8.19 8.84 -5.27
CA ASN A 240 8.80 9.86 -4.43
C ASN A 240 10.33 9.74 -4.43
#